data_7278c4f5952e3364cf214928cdde291e
#
_entry.id   7278c4f5952e3364cf214928cdde291e
#
_cell.length_a   1.000
_cell.length_b   1.000
_cell.length_c   1.000
_cell.angle_alpha   90.00
_cell.angle_beta   90.00
_cell.angle_gamma   90.00
#
_symmetry.space_group_name_H-M   'P 1'
#
loop_
_entity.id
_entity.type
_entity.pdbx_description
1 polymer ?
#
loop_
_entity_poly.entity_id
_entity_poly.type
_entity_poly.pdbx_seq_one_letter_code
_entity_poly.pdbx_strand_id
1 'polypeptide(L)'
;MLDDLKLRIKSDLTRLKAVNVKSLEDSNFEYGFNPDYLITVVAPYWLEVFDWKKQEAKLNEILPQFKTSIDGLDIHFAHIKPDPVLTKGKKVLPLLMVHGWPGKFFLIDS
;
A
#
# COMPACT_ATOMS: atom_id res chain seq x y z
N MET A 1 -17.62 5.69 1.22
CA MET A 1 -16.33 6.41 1.24
C MET A 1 -15.45 6.08 0.02
N LEU A 2 -15.06 4.81 -0.21
CA LEU A 2 -14.22 4.46 -1.35
C LEU A 2 -14.92 4.69 -2.70
N ASP A 3 -16.20 4.33 -2.80
CA ASP A 3 -16.99 4.52 -4.02
C ASP A 3 -17.24 6.00 -4.32
N ASP A 4 -17.44 6.83 -3.29
CA ASP A 4 -17.55 8.28 -3.44
C ASP A 4 -16.22 8.89 -3.94
N LEU A 5 -15.08 8.43 -3.42
CA LEU A 5 -13.76 8.85 -3.90
C LEU A 5 -13.53 8.44 -5.37
N LYS A 6 -13.88 7.21 -5.73
CA LYS A 6 -13.81 6.75 -7.13
C LYS A 6 -14.68 7.60 -8.05
N LEU A 7 -15.91 7.93 -7.65
CA LEU A 7 -16.80 8.81 -8.41
C LEU A 7 -16.19 10.20 -8.62
N ARG A 8 -15.61 10.80 -7.58
CA ARG A 8 -14.96 12.11 -7.68
C ARG A 8 -13.75 12.10 -8.61
N ILE A 9 -12.92 11.09 -8.54
CA ILE A 9 -11.77 10.94 -9.45
C ILE A 9 -12.25 10.71 -10.87
N LYS A 10 -13.27 9.88 -11.07
CA LYS A 10 -13.85 9.58 -12.40
C LYS A 10 -14.48 10.82 -13.04
N SER A 11 -15.09 11.71 -12.24
CA SER A 11 -15.70 12.95 -12.74
C SER A 11 -14.68 13.99 -13.20
N ASP A 12 -13.44 13.96 -12.66
CA ASP A 12 -12.42 14.94 -13.00
C ASP A 12 -11.00 14.34 -12.82
N LEU A 13 -10.55 13.60 -13.79
CA LEU A 13 -9.20 13.03 -13.84
C LEU A 13 -8.10 14.11 -13.86
N THR A 14 -8.45 15.34 -14.31
CA THR A 14 -7.47 16.43 -14.37
C THR A 14 -7.03 16.91 -12.99
N ARG A 15 -7.83 16.63 -11.95
CA ARG A 15 -7.43 16.90 -10.56
C ARG A 15 -6.21 16.11 -10.12
N LEU A 16 -5.95 14.99 -10.73
CA LEU A 16 -4.71 14.23 -10.49
C LEU A 16 -3.49 14.92 -11.10
N LYS A 17 -3.70 15.75 -12.15
CA LYS A 17 -2.66 16.64 -12.71
C LYS A 17 -2.38 17.87 -11.87
N ALA A 18 -3.31 18.29 -11.04
CA ALA A 18 -3.22 19.55 -10.29
C ALA A 18 -2.16 19.53 -9.16
N VAL A 19 -1.44 18.47 -9.00
CA VAL A 19 -0.21 18.46 -8.20
C VAL A 19 0.89 19.10 -9.06
N ASN A 20 0.89 20.39 -9.07
CA ASN A 20 1.79 21.39 -9.64
C ASN A 20 3.25 20.97 -9.83
N VAL A 21 3.57 20.16 -10.80
CA VAL A 21 4.97 19.96 -11.16
C VAL A 21 5.09 20.03 -12.68
N LYS A 22 4.98 21.25 -13.22
CA LYS A 22 5.23 21.55 -14.64
C LYS A 22 6.59 21.08 -15.16
N SER A 23 7.53 20.87 -14.27
CA SER A 23 8.91 20.51 -14.63
C SER A 23 9.13 19.05 -14.95
N LEU A 24 8.12 18.19 -14.76
CA LEU A 24 8.29 16.73 -14.86
C LEU A 24 7.40 16.08 -15.93
N GLU A 25 6.60 16.85 -16.68
CA GLU A 25 5.69 16.33 -17.69
C GLU A 25 6.41 15.49 -18.77
N ASP A 26 7.62 15.91 -19.18
CA ASP A 26 8.40 15.24 -20.22
C ASP A 26 9.54 14.37 -19.69
N SER A 27 9.65 14.19 -18.37
CA SER A 27 10.81 13.51 -17.76
C SER A 27 10.80 12.01 -17.88
N ASN A 28 9.73 11.38 -18.36
CA ASN A 28 9.60 9.94 -18.58
C ASN A 28 10.12 9.09 -17.39
N PHE A 29 9.77 9.47 -16.15
CA PHE A 29 10.24 8.89 -14.88
C PHE A 29 11.69 9.20 -14.48
N GLU A 30 12.43 9.97 -15.25
CA GLU A 30 13.84 10.27 -14.94
C GLU A 30 14.00 11.07 -13.64
N TYR A 31 13.07 11.99 -13.36
CA TYR A 31 13.10 12.87 -12.18
C TYR A 31 11.85 12.77 -11.30
N GLY A 32 11.11 11.68 -11.39
CA GLY A 32 9.93 11.48 -10.57
C GLY A 32 8.82 10.74 -11.29
N PHE A 33 7.59 10.85 -10.76
CA PHE A 33 6.45 10.13 -11.31
C PHE A 33 5.84 10.92 -12.48
N ASN A 34 5.67 10.26 -13.62
CA ASN A 34 5.08 10.87 -14.80
C ASN A 34 3.56 11.09 -14.60
N PRO A 35 3.05 12.35 -14.61
CA PRO A 35 1.64 12.63 -14.39
C PRO A 35 0.71 12.09 -15.52
N ASP A 36 1.18 12.03 -16.74
CA ASP A 36 0.39 11.45 -17.85
C ASP A 36 0.23 9.95 -17.68
N TYR A 37 1.25 9.23 -17.24
CA TYR A 37 1.13 7.83 -16.87
C TYR A 37 0.14 7.60 -15.73
N LEU A 38 0.12 8.49 -14.73
CA LEU A 38 -0.86 8.41 -13.65
C LEU A 38 -2.29 8.47 -14.17
N ILE A 39 -2.55 9.37 -15.11
CA ILE A 39 -3.91 9.60 -15.65
C ILE A 39 -4.32 8.55 -16.69
N THR A 40 -3.39 8.17 -17.56
CA THR A 40 -3.72 7.29 -18.71
C THR A 40 -3.66 5.82 -18.33
N VAL A 41 -2.89 5.43 -17.32
CA VAL A 41 -2.68 4.02 -16.96
C VAL A 41 -3.14 3.73 -15.54
N VAL A 42 -2.59 4.43 -14.54
CA VAL A 42 -2.81 4.08 -13.13
C VAL A 42 -4.24 4.37 -12.68
N ALA A 43 -4.77 5.56 -13.01
CA ALA A 43 -6.11 5.95 -12.58
C ALA A 43 -7.21 5.08 -13.22
N PRO A 44 -7.23 4.78 -14.53
CA PRO A 44 -8.18 3.84 -15.10
C PRO A 44 -8.10 2.45 -14.50
N TYR A 45 -6.90 1.91 -14.30
CA TYR A 45 -6.73 0.62 -13.63
C TYR A 45 -7.31 0.63 -12.23
N TRP A 46 -7.01 1.65 -11.43
CA TRP A 46 -7.51 1.78 -10.08
C TRP A 46 -9.03 1.94 -10.00
N LEU A 47 -9.61 2.69 -10.94
CA LEU A 47 -11.05 2.94 -10.97
C LEU A 47 -11.87 1.74 -11.40
N GLU A 48 -11.37 0.96 -12.37
CA GLU A 48 -12.17 -0.04 -13.09
C GLU A 48 -11.75 -1.49 -12.84
N VAL A 49 -10.47 -1.71 -12.53
CA VAL A 49 -9.90 -3.07 -12.40
C VAL A 49 -9.53 -3.42 -10.96
N PHE A 50 -8.95 -2.45 -10.25
CA PHE A 50 -8.43 -2.71 -8.89
C PHE A 50 -9.55 -2.91 -7.87
N ASP A 51 -9.62 -4.10 -7.33
CA ASP A 51 -10.56 -4.48 -6.28
C ASP A 51 -9.87 -4.42 -4.91
N TRP A 52 -10.11 -3.31 -4.19
CA TRP A 52 -9.57 -3.11 -2.85
C TRP A 52 -10.03 -4.21 -1.87
N LYS A 53 -11.29 -4.61 -1.93
CA LYS A 53 -11.83 -5.62 -1.00
C LYS A 53 -11.15 -6.98 -1.16
N LYS A 54 -10.84 -7.34 -2.39
CA LYS A 54 -10.07 -8.55 -2.69
C LYS A 54 -8.63 -8.45 -2.16
N GLN A 55 -7.99 -7.30 -2.30
CA GLN A 55 -6.63 -7.09 -1.77
C GLN A 55 -6.62 -7.05 -0.23
N GLU A 56 -7.58 -6.37 0.39
CA GLU A 56 -7.77 -6.35 1.83
C GLU A 56 -7.94 -7.77 2.41
N ALA A 57 -8.81 -8.57 1.81
CA ALA A 57 -9.02 -9.97 2.22
C ALA A 57 -7.73 -10.79 2.14
N LYS A 58 -7.00 -10.67 1.03
CA LYS A 58 -5.70 -11.34 0.85
C LYS A 58 -4.67 -10.90 1.89
N LEU A 59 -4.56 -9.59 2.16
CA LEU A 59 -3.64 -9.09 3.18
C LEU A 59 -3.99 -9.59 4.58
N ASN A 60 -5.28 -9.63 4.93
CA ASN A 60 -5.72 -10.13 6.23
C ASN A 60 -5.51 -11.65 6.40
N GLU A 61 -5.51 -12.39 5.31
CA GLU A 61 -5.23 -13.82 5.32
C GLU A 61 -3.75 -14.12 5.61
N ILE A 62 -2.83 -13.39 4.96
CA ILE A 62 -1.39 -13.65 5.08
C ILE A 62 -0.72 -12.90 6.22
N LEU A 63 -1.29 -11.76 6.65
CA LEU A 63 -0.73 -10.87 7.67
C LEU A 63 -1.73 -10.67 8.82
N PRO A 64 -1.74 -11.53 9.85
CA PRO A 64 -2.57 -11.31 11.03
C PRO A 64 -2.23 -9.97 11.70
N GLN A 65 -3.22 -9.09 11.76
CA GLN A 65 -3.06 -7.69 12.16
C GLN A 65 -3.62 -7.46 13.56
N PHE A 66 -2.93 -6.65 14.34
CA PHE A 66 -3.25 -6.35 15.74
C PHE A 66 -3.08 -4.86 16.04
N LYS A 67 -3.66 -4.44 17.15
CA LYS A 67 -3.39 -3.16 17.78
C LYS A 67 -2.95 -3.38 19.22
N THR A 68 -2.06 -2.54 19.70
CA THR A 68 -1.71 -2.43 21.11
C THR A 68 -1.57 -0.96 21.50
N SER A 69 -1.76 -0.65 22.78
CA SER A 69 -1.54 0.70 23.29
C SER A 69 -0.16 0.78 23.95
N ILE A 70 0.66 1.73 23.51
CA ILE A 70 1.97 2.04 24.09
C ILE A 70 2.01 3.54 24.34
N ASP A 71 2.19 3.93 25.60
CA ASP A 71 2.23 5.33 26.05
C ASP A 71 1.01 6.17 25.57
N GLY A 72 -0.18 5.54 25.56
CA GLY A 72 -1.42 6.17 25.15
C GLY A 72 -1.62 6.26 23.61
N LEU A 73 -0.72 5.70 22.83
CA LEU A 73 -0.84 5.64 21.38
C LEU A 73 -1.27 4.24 20.92
N ASP A 74 -2.23 4.19 20.02
CA ASP A 74 -2.65 2.94 19.35
C ASP A 74 -1.66 2.58 18.26
N ILE A 75 -0.85 1.57 18.53
CA ILE A 75 0.14 1.05 17.57
C ILE A 75 -0.45 -0.15 16.84
N HIS A 76 -0.54 -0.04 15.53
CA HIS A 76 -0.91 -1.14 14.64
C HIS A 76 0.34 -1.94 14.23
N PHE A 77 0.22 -3.27 14.23
CA PHE A 77 1.32 -4.16 13.82
C PHE A 77 0.77 -5.47 13.22
N ALA A 78 1.58 -6.13 12.40
CA ALA A 78 1.36 -7.50 11.99
C ALA A 78 2.22 -8.44 12.83
N HIS A 79 1.68 -9.59 13.22
CA HIS A 79 2.42 -10.60 13.97
C HIS A 79 2.24 -11.97 13.30
N ILE A 80 3.28 -12.41 12.61
CA ILE A 80 3.31 -13.70 11.93
C ILE A 80 4.05 -14.69 12.80
N LYS A 81 3.42 -15.83 13.05
CA LYS A 81 4.08 -16.97 13.68
C LYS A 81 4.49 -17.97 12.61
N PRO A 82 5.68 -18.54 12.67
CA PRO A 82 6.10 -19.52 11.70
C PRO A 82 5.26 -20.80 11.83
N ASP A 83 5.06 -21.49 10.71
CA ASP A 83 4.37 -22.79 10.70
C ASP A 83 5.17 -23.80 11.54
N PRO A 84 4.55 -24.44 12.54
CA PRO A 84 5.20 -25.45 13.37
C PRO A 84 5.75 -26.63 12.58
N VAL A 85 5.14 -26.98 11.44
CA VAL A 85 5.60 -28.07 10.57
C VAL A 85 6.92 -27.69 9.91
N LEU A 86 7.05 -26.47 9.42
CA LEU A 86 8.26 -25.97 8.75
C LEU A 86 9.41 -25.69 9.73
N THR A 87 9.08 -25.46 11.00
CA THR A 87 10.06 -25.14 12.04
C THR A 87 10.48 -26.32 12.90
N LYS A 88 9.92 -27.52 12.65
CA LYS A 88 10.24 -28.74 13.42
C LYS A 88 11.75 -28.96 13.54
N GLY A 89 12.26 -28.95 14.78
CA GLY A 89 13.68 -29.11 15.07
C GLY A 89 14.58 -27.92 14.75
N LYS A 90 14.00 -26.78 14.36
CA LYS A 90 14.74 -25.53 14.08
C LYS A 90 14.53 -24.52 15.20
N LYS A 91 15.57 -23.73 15.49
CA LYS A 91 15.46 -22.59 16.39
C LYS A 91 14.71 -21.45 15.67
N VAL A 92 13.61 -21.01 16.27
CA VAL A 92 12.88 -19.82 15.81
C VAL A 92 13.44 -18.60 16.52
N LEU A 93 13.77 -17.57 15.73
CA LEU A 93 14.24 -16.28 16.26
C LEU A 93 13.18 -15.21 16.00
N PRO A 94 12.82 -14.39 17.01
CA PRO A 94 11.94 -13.26 16.80
C PRO A 94 12.66 -12.19 15.97
N LEU A 95 11.97 -11.62 14.99
CA LEU A 95 12.45 -10.51 14.18
C LEU A 95 11.43 -9.37 14.25
N LEU A 96 11.86 -8.19 14.69
CA LEU A 96 11.09 -6.96 14.61
C LEU A 96 11.52 -6.18 13.37
N MET A 97 10.57 -5.85 12.51
CA MET A 97 10.79 -5.05 11.32
C MET A 97 9.94 -3.78 11.39
N VAL A 98 10.56 -2.64 11.10
CA VAL A 98 9.90 -1.34 11.06
C VAL A 98 10.19 -0.71 9.70
N HIS A 99 9.13 -0.36 8.97
CA HIS A 99 9.29 0.26 7.66
C HIS A 99 9.75 1.72 7.79
N GLY A 100 10.44 2.22 6.76
CA GLY A 100 10.84 3.62 6.64
C GLY A 100 9.74 4.50 6.00
N TRP A 101 10.02 5.81 5.90
CA TRP A 101 9.16 6.76 5.18
C TRP A 101 9.75 7.10 3.79
N PRO A 102 8.96 7.11 2.72
CA PRO A 102 7.60 6.55 2.61
C PRO A 102 7.62 5.03 2.51
N GLY A 103 6.70 4.36 3.20
CA GLY A 103 6.62 2.91 3.16
C GLY A 103 5.42 2.35 3.91
N LYS A 104 5.28 1.04 3.85
CA LYS A 104 4.22 0.29 4.51
C LYS A 104 4.75 -1.07 4.94
N PHE A 105 4.22 -1.61 6.05
CA PHE A 105 4.67 -2.88 6.63
C PHE A 105 4.58 -4.08 5.67
N PHE A 106 3.67 -4.09 4.72
CA PHE A 106 3.53 -5.19 3.75
C PHE A 106 4.49 -5.13 2.55
N LEU A 107 5.34 -4.12 2.43
CA LEU A 107 6.43 -4.09 1.43
C LEU A 107 7.65 -4.93 1.87
N ILE A 108 7.60 -5.48 3.07
CA ILE A 108 8.70 -6.28 3.64
C ILE A 108 8.63 -7.76 3.18
N ASP A 109 7.53 -8.16 2.54
CA ASP A 109 7.25 -9.56 2.15
C ASP A 109 7.52 -9.84 0.65
N SER A 110 8.37 -9.05 -0.02
CA SER A 110 8.71 -9.22 -1.43
C SER A 110 10.15 -9.64 -1.67
#